data_517f05e7e1463c945dd981744d12bfde
#
_entry.id   517f05e7e1463c945dd981744d12bfde
#
_cell.length_a   1.000
_cell.length_b   1.000
_cell.length_c   1.000
_cell.angle_alpha   90.00
_cell.angle_beta   90.00
_cell.angle_gamma   90.00
#
_symmetry.space_group_name_H-M   'P 1'
#
loop_
_entity.id
_entity.type
_entity.pdbx_description
1 polymer ?
#
loop_
_entity_poly.entity_id
_entity_poly.type
_entity_poly.pdbx_seq_one_letter_code
_entity_poly.pdbx_strand_id
1 'polypeptide(L)'
;MAGDFVERDAVNRLMTEVRPRLHRYCARMVGSVFDGEDIVQEALAKAAEALPAAGAINNAERWLFAIAHNTALDALRRRKRQAEVSLEEDSIGLPDQAATTDAWVAATASLATIMQLPVIQRSTVVLMDVLEYSLAETAQILGTT
;
A
#
# COMPACT_ATOMS: atom_id res chain seq x y z
N MET A 1 27.95 -11.22 13.49
CA MET A 1 27.81 -9.77 13.26
C MET A 1 27.96 -9.35 11.81
N ALA A 2 28.82 -9.96 11.04
CA ALA A 2 28.87 -9.73 9.59
C ALA A 2 27.58 -10.19 8.88
N GLY A 3 26.91 -11.21 9.41
CA GLY A 3 25.66 -11.71 8.86
C GLY A 3 24.49 -10.73 8.96
N ASP A 4 24.37 -10.04 10.10
CA ASP A 4 23.29 -9.05 10.31
C ASP A 4 23.44 -7.85 9.37
N PHE A 5 24.67 -7.45 9.08
CA PHE A 5 24.93 -6.32 8.19
C PHE A 5 24.56 -6.67 6.74
N VAL A 6 24.89 -7.87 6.29
CA VAL A 6 24.56 -8.33 4.93
C VAL A 6 23.06 -8.46 4.76
N GLU A 7 22.34 -8.96 5.78
CA GLU A 7 20.88 -9.07 5.73
C GLU A 7 20.20 -7.70 5.64
N ARG A 8 20.69 -6.72 6.41
CA ARG A 8 20.17 -5.36 6.36
C ARG A 8 20.36 -4.72 4.98
N ASP A 9 21.52 -4.89 4.40
CA ASP A 9 21.79 -4.36 3.06
C ASP A 9 20.92 -5.03 2.00
N ALA A 10 20.69 -6.34 2.12
CA ALA A 10 19.81 -7.08 1.23
C ALA A 10 18.37 -6.57 1.34
N VAL A 11 17.88 -6.34 2.56
CA VAL A 11 16.54 -5.80 2.79
C VAL A 11 16.41 -4.36 2.28
N ASN A 12 17.42 -3.53 2.50
CA ASN A 12 17.43 -2.15 1.98
C ASN A 12 17.38 -2.11 0.46
N ARG A 13 18.12 -3.01 -0.22
CA ARG A 13 18.05 -3.13 -1.67
C ARG A 13 16.67 -3.58 -2.12
N LEU A 14 16.10 -4.55 -1.43
CA LEU A 14 14.76 -5.03 -1.72
C LEU A 14 13.72 -3.93 -1.55
N MET A 15 13.83 -3.11 -0.49
CA MET A 15 12.93 -1.96 -0.29
C MET A 15 12.96 -1.02 -1.49
N THR A 16 14.13 -0.77 -2.06
CA THR A 16 14.25 0.07 -3.24
C THR A 16 13.64 -0.59 -4.47
N GLU A 17 13.86 -1.87 -4.68
CA GLU A 17 13.33 -2.62 -5.81
C GLU A 17 11.83 -2.80 -5.76
N VAL A 18 11.28 -2.99 -4.58
CA VAL A 18 9.84 -3.26 -4.37
C VAL A 18 9.03 -1.96 -4.28
N ARG A 19 9.69 -0.83 -4.04
CA ARG A 19 9.02 0.46 -3.85
C ARG A 19 7.96 0.78 -4.91
N PRO A 20 8.21 0.63 -6.23
CA PRO A 20 7.17 0.91 -7.23
C PRO A 20 5.93 0.02 -7.08
N ARG A 21 6.12 -1.24 -6.69
CA ARG A 21 5.02 -2.17 -6.48
C ARG A 21 4.24 -1.82 -5.21
N LEU A 22 4.94 -1.45 -4.14
CA LEU A 22 4.31 -0.96 -2.90
C LEU A 22 3.48 0.29 -3.18
N HIS A 23 4.02 1.23 -3.94
CA HIS A 23 3.30 2.45 -4.31
C HIS A 23 2.03 2.12 -5.10
N ARG A 24 2.14 1.22 -6.06
CA ARG A 24 0.99 0.77 -6.86
C ARG A 24 -0.10 0.19 -5.98
N TYR A 25 0.28 -0.61 -5.00
CA TYR A 25 -0.65 -1.18 -4.02
C TYR A 25 -1.28 -0.10 -3.14
N CYS A 26 -0.48 0.74 -2.53
CA CYS A 26 -0.95 1.76 -1.60
C CYS A 26 -1.84 2.80 -2.27
N ALA A 27 -1.48 3.24 -3.49
CA ALA A 27 -2.29 4.19 -4.26
C ALA A 27 -3.70 3.64 -4.52
N ARG A 28 -3.78 2.35 -4.86
CA ARG A 28 -5.08 1.70 -5.12
C ARG A 28 -5.88 1.44 -3.85
N MET A 29 -5.19 1.21 -2.73
CA MET A 29 -5.89 1.03 -1.46
C MET A 29 -6.53 2.31 -0.97
N VAL A 30 -5.88 3.45 -1.15
CA VAL A 30 -6.37 4.73 -0.62
C VAL A 30 -6.98 5.64 -1.69
N GLY A 31 -6.85 5.27 -2.97
CA GLY A 31 -7.49 6.00 -4.07
C GLY A 31 -6.78 7.28 -4.47
N SER A 32 -5.50 7.43 -4.14
CA SER A 32 -4.71 8.61 -4.49
C SER A 32 -3.24 8.25 -4.64
N VAL A 33 -2.64 8.70 -5.74
CA VAL A 33 -1.21 8.52 -6.00
C VAL A 33 -0.37 9.23 -4.93
N PHE A 34 -0.77 10.44 -4.54
CA PHE A 34 -0.03 11.24 -3.56
C PHE A 34 -0.16 10.65 -2.16
N ASP A 35 -1.36 10.28 -1.75
CA ASP A 35 -1.58 9.64 -0.46
C ASP A 35 -0.93 8.26 -0.40
N GLY A 36 -0.93 7.54 -1.53
CA GLY A 36 -0.23 6.27 -1.64
C GLY A 36 1.27 6.40 -1.39
N GLU A 37 1.89 7.46 -1.91
CA GLU A 37 3.31 7.73 -1.67
C GLU A 37 3.59 7.97 -0.18
N ASP A 38 2.74 8.74 0.50
CA ASP A 38 2.88 8.97 1.94
C ASP A 38 2.81 7.66 2.73
N ILE A 39 1.91 6.77 2.33
CA ILE A 39 1.78 5.47 2.98
C ILE A 39 3.00 4.60 2.73
N VAL A 40 3.56 4.62 1.52
CA VAL A 40 4.80 3.89 1.22
C VAL A 40 5.94 4.38 2.10
N GLN A 41 6.10 5.69 2.24
CA GLN A 41 7.14 6.27 3.10
C GLN A 41 6.96 5.84 4.55
N GLU A 42 5.73 5.91 5.06
CA GLU A 42 5.43 5.47 6.42
C GLU A 42 5.67 3.97 6.61
N ALA A 43 5.27 3.15 5.65
CA ALA A 43 5.47 1.71 5.70
C ALA A 43 6.96 1.33 5.69
N LEU A 44 7.74 1.99 4.84
CA LEU A 44 9.18 1.75 4.77
C LEU A 44 9.89 2.21 6.05
N ALA A 45 9.45 3.31 6.65
CA ALA A 45 9.96 3.77 7.94
C ALA A 45 9.65 2.75 9.04
N LYS A 46 8.43 2.22 9.09
CA LYS A 46 8.05 1.18 10.04
C LYS A 46 8.87 -0.10 9.83
N ALA A 47 9.11 -0.48 8.58
CA ALA A 47 9.93 -1.63 8.24
C ALA A 47 11.36 -1.44 8.74
N ALA A 48 11.94 -0.27 8.54
CA ALA A 48 13.29 0.04 9.00
C ALA A 48 13.39 -0.03 10.53
N GLU A 49 12.38 0.47 11.24
CA GLU A 49 12.34 0.37 12.70
C GLU A 49 12.16 -1.05 13.21
N ALA A 50 11.34 -1.84 12.52
CA ALA A 50 11.04 -3.21 12.93
C ALA A 50 12.16 -4.21 12.58
N LEU A 51 13.01 -3.87 11.63
CA LEU A 51 14.01 -4.79 11.10
C LEU A 51 14.96 -5.37 12.16
N PRO A 52 15.51 -4.57 13.12
CA PRO A 52 16.40 -5.14 14.14
C PRO A 52 15.74 -6.17 15.04
N ALA A 53 14.44 -6.06 15.28
CA ALA A 53 13.70 -6.96 16.16
C ALA A 53 12.96 -8.08 15.42
N ALA A 54 12.96 -8.04 14.08
CA ALA A 54 12.18 -8.97 13.27
C ALA A 54 12.76 -10.39 13.22
N GLY A 55 14.04 -10.55 13.61
CA GLY A 55 14.70 -11.85 13.53
C GLY A 55 14.87 -12.31 12.08
N ALA A 56 14.74 -13.61 11.85
CA ALA A 56 14.84 -14.17 10.51
C ALA A 56 13.56 -13.92 9.73
N ILE A 57 13.65 -13.17 8.63
CA ILE A 57 12.53 -12.90 7.75
C ILE A 57 12.57 -13.90 6.59
N ASN A 58 11.58 -14.79 6.53
CA ASN A 58 11.54 -15.83 5.50
C ASN A 58 11.26 -15.29 4.11
N ASN A 59 10.41 -14.26 4.01
CA ASN A 59 10.12 -13.61 2.75
C ASN A 59 9.95 -12.11 3.00
N ALA A 60 11.01 -11.37 2.69
CA ALA A 60 11.07 -9.94 2.97
C ALA A 60 10.05 -9.16 2.15
N GLU A 61 9.77 -9.55 0.90
CA GLU A 61 8.78 -8.89 0.06
C GLU A 61 7.38 -9.00 0.67
N ARG A 62 6.96 -10.20 1.07
CA ARG A 62 5.66 -10.39 1.73
C ARG A 62 5.59 -9.64 3.06
N TRP A 63 6.67 -9.63 3.79
CA TRP A 63 6.77 -8.88 5.05
C TRP A 63 6.55 -7.39 4.82
N LEU A 64 7.18 -6.82 3.79
CA LEU A 64 7.00 -5.41 3.43
C LEU A 64 5.56 -5.12 3.00
N PHE A 65 4.96 -5.99 2.20
CA PHE A 65 3.57 -5.82 1.78
C PHE A 65 2.59 -5.93 2.94
N ALA A 66 2.87 -6.80 3.92
CA ALA A 66 2.04 -6.90 5.13
C ALA A 66 2.10 -5.59 5.93
N ILE A 67 3.28 -5.00 6.06
CA ILE A 67 3.43 -3.70 6.73
C ILE A 67 2.70 -2.60 5.95
N ALA A 68 2.85 -2.57 4.63
CA ALA A 68 2.17 -1.60 3.78
C ALA A 68 0.64 -1.75 3.86
N HIS A 69 0.14 -2.97 3.87
CA HIS A 69 -1.28 -3.26 4.01
C HIS A 69 -1.82 -2.72 5.34
N ASN A 70 -1.16 -3.02 6.44
CA ASN A 70 -1.57 -2.54 7.75
C ASN A 70 -1.49 -1.01 7.85
N THR A 71 -0.47 -0.41 7.26
CA THR A 71 -0.32 1.04 7.21
C THR A 71 -1.45 1.69 6.42
N ALA A 72 -1.81 1.10 5.28
CA ALA A 72 -2.94 1.57 4.47
C ALA A 72 -4.27 1.45 5.21
N LEU A 73 -4.49 0.34 5.92
CA LEU A 73 -5.70 0.16 6.74
C LEU A 73 -5.81 1.22 7.83
N ASP A 74 -4.71 1.50 8.51
CA ASP A 74 -4.68 2.54 9.55
C ASP A 74 -4.99 3.91 8.97
N ALA A 75 -4.45 4.23 7.79
CA ALA A 75 -4.73 5.47 7.09
C ALA A 75 -6.21 5.59 6.72
N LEU A 76 -6.82 4.52 6.23
CA LEU A 76 -8.24 4.49 5.89
C LEU A 76 -9.12 4.66 7.13
N ARG A 77 -8.75 4.06 8.26
CA ARG A 77 -9.47 4.23 9.53
C ARG A 77 -9.38 5.67 10.02
N ARG A 78 -8.21 6.31 9.92
CA ARG A 78 -8.05 7.71 10.29
C ARG A 78 -8.91 8.62 9.42
N ARG A 79 -8.95 8.38 8.12
CA ARG A 79 -9.79 9.12 7.18
C ARG A 79 -11.27 9.01 7.54
N LYS A 80 -11.72 7.81 7.84
CA LYS A 80 -13.11 7.56 8.24
C LYS A 80 -13.48 8.36 9.48
N ARG A 81 -12.61 8.37 10.49
CA ARG A 81 -12.83 9.16 11.71
C ARG A 81 -12.86 10.65 11.43
N GLN A 82 -11.97 11.15 10.58
CA GLN A 82 -11.95 12.56 10.19
C GLN A 82 -13.21 12.95 9.42
N ALA A 83 -13.68 12.10 8.53
CA ALA A 83 -14.92 12.33 7.79
C ALA A 83 -16.15 12.37 8.72
N GLU A 84 -16.18 11.54 9.75
CA GLU A 84 -17.26 11.55 10.74
C GLU A 84 -17.26 12.83 11.58
N VAL A 85 -16.09 13.43 11.82
CA VAL A 85 -15.95 14.68 12.57
C VAL A 85 -16.20 15.89 11.68
N SER A 86 -15.91 15.80 10.38
CA SER A 86 -15.98 16.91 9.43
C SER A 86 -17.16 16.79 8.46
N LEU A 87 -18.33 16.40 8.95
CA LEU A 87 -19.54 16.24 8.12
C LEU A 87 -19.96 17.52 7.37
N GLU A 88 -19.38 18.66 7.70
CA GLU A 88 -19.73 19.94 7.07
C GLU A 88 -18.75 20.41 5.99
N GLU A 89 -17.62 19.76 5.85
CA GLU A 89 -16.65 20.10 4.81
C GLU A 89 -16.73 19.11 3.65
N ASP A 90 -17.79 19.23 2.86
CA ASP A 90 -17.91 18.57 1.56
C ASP A 90 -16.95 19.18 0.55
N SER A 91 -15.70 19.29 0.88
CA SER A 91 -14.71 19.61 -0.12
C SER A 91 -14.09 18.31 -0.63
N ILE A 92 -14.91 17.51 -1.27
CA ILE A 92 -14.34 16.54 -2.17
C ILE A 92 -13.94 17.32 -3.40
N GLY A 93 -12.79 17.95 -3.32
CA GLY A 93 -12.12 18.39 -4.50
C GLY A 93 -11.80 17.18 -5.33
N LEU A 94 -12.69 16.82 -6.25
CA LEU A 94 -12.28 15.99 -7.35
C LEU A 94 -11.07 16.69 -7.96
N PRO A 95 -9.95 15.98 -8.13
CA PRO A 95 -8.78 16.61 -8.72
C PRO A 95 -9.16 17.26 -10.02
N ASP A 96 -8.70 18.49 -10.18
CA ASP A 96 -8.95 19.29 -11.35
C ASP A 96 -8.60 18.49 -12.59
N GLN A 97 -9.59 18.21 -13.42
CA GLN A 97 -9.44 17.37 -14.60
C GLN A 97 -8.84 18.11 -15.79
N ALA A 98 -8.16 19.21 -15.55
CA ALA A 98 -7.75 20.13 -16.61
C ALA A 98 -6.62 19.65 -17.52
N ALA A 99 -6.03 18.47 -17.31
CA ALA A 99 -4.94 18.00 -18.16
C ALA A 99 -4.98 16.48 -18.31
N THR A 100 -6.06 15.98 -18.89
CA THR A 100 -6.24 14.54 -18.97
C THR A 100 -5.85 13.99 -20.32
N THR A 101 -4.84 13.12 -20.33
CA THR A 101 -4.63 12.20 -21.43
C THR A 101 -5.62 11.03 -21.29
N ASP A 102 -5.90 10.31 -22.37
CA ASP A 102 -6.77 9.13 -22.33
C ASP A 102 -6.28 8.09 -21.31
N ALA A 103 -4.96 7.94 -21.18
CA ALA A 103 -4.36 7.05 -20.20
C ALA A 103 -4.68 7.49 -18.76
N TRP A 104 -4.66 8.80 -18.50
CA TRP A 104 -5.02 9.35 -17.19
C TRP A 104 -6.50 9.12 -16.86
N VAL A 105 -7.37 9.35 -17.83
CA VAL A 105 -8.82 9.11 -17.67
C VAL A 105 -9.07 7.65 -17.36
N ALA A 106 -8.45 6.73 -18.10
CA ALA A 106 -8.59 5.30 -17.88
C ALA A 106 -8.07 4.87 -16.51
N ALA A 107 -6.92 5.40 -16.10
CA ALA A 107 -6.33 5.12 -14.79
C ALA A 107 -7.23 5.63 -13.65
N THR A 108 -7.76 6.83 -13.79
CA THR A 108 -8.68 7.43 -12.80
C THR A 108 -9.97 6.62 -12.69
N ALA A 109 -10.55 6.21 -13.81
CA ALA A 109 -11.76 5.39 -13.83
C ALA A 109 -11.51 4.02 -13.19
N SER A 110 -10.37 3.39 -13.48
CA SER A 110 -9.98 2.12 -12.89
C SER A 110 -9.81 2.24 -11.37
N LEU A 111 -9.17 3.31 -10.92
CA LEU A 111 -8.97 3.56 -9.50
C LEU A 111 -10.31 3.78 -8.78
N ALA A 112 -11.22 4.56 -9.39
CA ALA A 112 -12.53 4.80 -8.84
C ALA A 112 -13.34 3.51 -8.71
N THR A 113 -13.25 2.61 -9.69
CA THR A 113 -13.92 1.31 -9.65
C THR A 113 -13.39 0.46 -8.49
N ILE A 114 -12.09 0.40 -8.33
CA ILE A 114 -11.45 -0.36 -7.24
C ILE A 114 -11.86 0.21 -5.89
N MET A 115 -11.97 1.54 -5.77
CA MET A 115 -12.36 2.20 -4.52
C MET A 115 -13.80 1.89 -4.09
N GLN A 116 -14.65 1.41 -4.99
CA GLN A 116 -16.01 0.99 -4.64
C GLN A 116 -16.05 -0.36 -3.93
N LEU A 117 -14.98 -1.15 -4.01
CA LEU A 117 -14.92 -2.45 -3.35
C LEU A 117 -14.68 -2.29 -1.84
N PRO A 118 -15.25 -3.15 -1.01
CA PRO A 118 -14.86 -3.24 0.41
C PRO A 118 -13.35 -3.47 0.52
N VAL A 119 -12.76 -2.99 1.62
CA VAL A 119 -11.30 -2.95 1.80
C VAL A 119 -10.65 -4.33 1.61
N ILE A 120 -11.24 -5.39 2.16
CA ILE A 120 -10.68 -6.75 2.05
C ILE A 120 -10.71 -7.23 0.59
N GLN A 121 -11.82 -7.00 -0.11
CA GLN A 121 -11.93 -7.37 -1.52
C GLN A 121 -10.99 -6.53 -2.38
N ARG A 122 -10.88 -5.26 -2.08
CA ARG A 122 -9.96 -4.35 -2.78
C ARG A 122 -8.51 -4.82 -2.66
N SER A 123 -8.06 -5.13 -1.45
CA SER A 123 -6.69 -5.60 -1.23
C SER A 123 -6.44 -6.93 -1.96
N THR A 124 -7.40 -7.84 -1.94
CA THR A 124 -7.29 -9.12 -2.64
C THR A 124 -7.16 -8.92 -4.15
N VAL A 125 -8.01 -8.08 -4.74
CA VAL A 125 -7.96 -7.79 -6.18
C VAL A 125 -6.64 -7.16 -6.57
N VAL A 126 -6.17 -6.18 -5.82
CA VAL A 126 -4.90 -5.50 -6.13
C VAL A 126 -3.72 -6.46 -6.03
N LEU A 127 -3.67 -7.28 -4.99
CA LEU A 127 -2.56 -8.22 -4.83
C LEU A 127 -2.57 -9.31 -5.90
N MET A 128 -3.72 -9.87 -6.23
CA MET A 128 -3.81 -10.98 -7.16
C MET A 128 -3.83 -10.53 -8.63
N ASP A 129 -4.66 -9.56 -8.96
CA ASP A 129 -4.90 -9.19 -10.35
C ASP A 129 -3.93 -8.12 -10.86
N VAL A 130 -3.53 -7.18 -10.02
CA VAL A 130 -2.62 -6.11 -10.41
C VAL A 130 -1.17 -6.49 -10.18
N LEU A 131 -0.86 -7.09 -9.04
CA LEU A 131 0.51 -7.43 -8.65
C LEU A 131 0.87 -8.89 -8.88
N GLU A 132 -0.09 -9.69 -9.30
CA GLU A 132 0.10 -11.08 -9.73
C GLU A 132 0.60 -12.03 -8.63
N TYR A 133 0.25 -11.75 -7.39
CA TYR A 133 0.51 -12.70 -6.30
C TYR A 133 -0.47 -13.87 -6.36
N SER A 134 0.00 -15.04 -5.94
CA SER A 134 -0.86 -16.21 -5.80
C SER A 134 -1.86 -16.04 -4.65
N LEU A 135 -2.87 -16.90 -4.60
CA LEU A 135 -3.84 -16.90 -3.50
C LEU A 135 -3.14 -17.13 -2.16
N ALA A 136 -2.20 -18.08 -2.10
CA ALA A 136 -1.47 -18.38 -0.88
C ALA A 136 -0.62 -17.20 -0.41
N GLU A 137 0.09 -16.54 -1.34
CA GLU A 137 0.88 -15.35 -1.04
C GLU A 137 0.00 -14.19 -0.56
N THR A 138 -1.12 -13.98 -1.22
CA THR A 138 -2.09 -12.96 -0.84
C THR A 138 -2.62 -13.20 0.57
N ALA A 139 -2.99 -14.43 0.89
CA ALA A 139 -3.44 -14.79 2.23
C ALA A 139 -2.39 -14.51 3.29
N GLN A 140 -1.13 -14.79 3.00
CA GLN A 140 -0.02 -14.50 3.93
C GLN A 140 0.16 -12.99 4.15
N ILE A 141 0.08 -12.19 3.08
CA ILE A 141 0.19 -10.73 3.17
C ILE A 141 -0.96 -10.17 4.01
N LEU A 142 -2.16 -10.66 3.79
CA LEU A 142 -3.36 -10.17 4.49
C LEU A 142 -3.50 -10.75 5.91
N GLY A 143 -2.67 -11.73 6.27
CA GLY A 143 -2.74 -12.37 7.59
C GLY A 143 -3.93 -13.32 7.73
N THR A 144 -4.46 -13.85 6.64
CA THR A 144 -5.55 -14.82 6.63
C THR A 144 -5.05 -16.19 6.19
N THR A 145 -5.82 -17.21 6.50
CA THR A 145 -5.52 -18.59 6.06
C THR A 145 -6.38 -18.99 4.89
#